data_2a210c4a411a8f2cb79e5e71e18a50e7
#
_entry.id   2a210c4a411a8f2cb79e5e71e18a50e7
#
_cell.length_a   1.000
_cell.length_b   1.000
_cell.length_c   1.000
_cell.angle_alpha   90.00
_cell.angle_beta   90.00
_cell.angle_gamma   90.00
#
_symmetry.space_group_name_H-M   'P 1'
#
loop_
_entity.id
_entity.type
_entity.pdbx_description
1 polymer ?
#
loop_
_entity_poly.entity_id
_entity_poly.type
_entity_poly.pdbx_seq_one_letter_code
_entity_poly.pdbx_strand_id
1 'polypeptide(L)'
;PCNQFGKQAPGTGEEIAATCRSEYLVPYQIFEKIEVNGENEEPLYAYLKKEQPFKDITGDGARKLKMVLKVMDRHYKDNDDIKWNFTKFLVDREGNVVQRFEPTESLEDVKARVKELL
;
A
#
# COMPACT_ATOMS: atom_id res chain seq x y z
N PRO A 1 7.17 0.70 6.52
CA PRO A 1 6.70 -0.71 6.56
C PRO A 1 5.51 -0.90 7.50
N CYS A 2 4.75 -1.95 7.25
CA CYS A 2 3.55 -2.31 8.00
C CYS A 2 3.46 -3.82 8.15
N ASN A 3 3.02 -4.30 9.32
CA ASN A 3 2.90 -5.74 9.61
C ASN A 3 1.45 -6.26 9.57
N GLN A 4 0.51 -5.46 9.12
CA GLN A 4 -0.92 -5.81 9.16
C GLN A 4 -1.36 -6.82 8.08
N PHE A 5 -0.51 -7.09 7.08
CA PHE A 5 -0.85 -7.94 5.95
C PHE A 5 0.01 -9.21 5.93
N GLY A 6 -0.57 -10.29 6.41
CA GLY A 6 0.10 -11.59 6.46
C GLY A 6 1.28 -11.64 7.43
N LYS A 7 1.43 -10.67 8.31
CA LYS A 7 2.55 -10.56 9.26
C LYS A 7 3.91 -10.70 8.59
N GLN A 8 4.06 -10.08 7.42
CA GLN A 8 5.26 -10.21 6.58
C GLN A 8 6.37 -9.21 6.93
N ALA A 9 6.12 -8.28 7.85
CA ALA A 9 7.09 -7.30 8.32
C ALA A 9 7.18 -7.30 9.86
N PRO A 10 7.54 -8.44 10.49
CA PRO A 10 7.71 -8.51 11.94
C PRO A 10 8.98 -7.77 12.37
N GLY A 11 9.08 -7.49 13.67
CA GLY A 11 10.22 -6.77 14.22
C GLY A 11 10.03 -5.27 14.25
N THR A 12 11.07 -4.55 14.65
CA THR A 12 11.07 -3.09 14.73
C THR A 12 11.30 -2.45 13.35
N GLY A 13 11.00 -1.15 13.24
CA GLY A 13 11.32 -0.39 12.03
C GLY A 13 12.81 -0.41 11.70
N GLU A 14 13.68 -0.36 12.73
CA GLU A 14 15.14 -0.43 12.56
C GLU A 14 15.60 -1.78 12.02
N GLU A 15 15.04 -2.88 12.55
CA GLU A 15 15.33 -4.24 12.10
C GLU A 15 14.91 -4.45 10.65
N ILE A 16 13.71 -3.97 10.29
CA ILE A 16 13.19 -4.05 8.92
C ILE A 16 14.08 -3.24 7.97
N ALA A 17 14.46 -2.02 8.35
CA ALA A 17 15.33 -1.18 7.55
C ALA A 17 16.69 -1.82 7.34
N ALA A 18 17.27 -2.43 8.38
CA ALA A 18 18.54 -3.14 8.29
C ALA A 18 18.47 -4.32 7.31
N THR A 19 17.40 -5.13 7.38
CA THR A 19 17.16 -6.23 6.45
C THR A 19 17.00 -5.75 5.01
N CYS A 20 16.23 -4.70 4.79
CA CYS A 20 16.05 -4.11 3.46
C CYS A 20 17.37 -3.65 2.84
N ARG A 21 18.26 -3.08 3.65
CA ARG A 21 19.57 -2.61 3.17
C ARG A 21 20.54 -3.75 2.92
N SER A 22 20.63 -4.71 3.85
CA SER A 22 21.63 -5.80 3.79
C SER A 22 21.27 -6.91 2.81
N GLU A 23 20.01 -7.33 2.78
CA GLU A 23 19.56 -8.47 1.96
C GLU A 23 19.00 -8.07 0.60
N TYR A 24 18.27 -6.94 0.55
CA TYR A 24 17.60 -6.49 -0.67
C TYR A 24 18.27 -5.29 -1.32
N LEU A 25 19.35 -4.75 -0.70
CA LEU A 25 20.12 -3.62 -1.23
C LEU A 25 19.27 -2.40 -1.60
N VAL A 26 18.23 -2.13 -0.82
CA VAL A 26 17.32 -1.01 -1.04
C VAL A 26 18.10 0.31 -0.92
N PRO A 27 18.14 1.15 -1.97
CA PRO A 27 18.96 2.36 -1.99
C PRO A 27 18.25 3.59 -1.42
N TYR A 28 16.96 3.52 -1.12
CA TYR A 28 16.17 4.64 -0.61
C TYR A 28 15.93 4.52 0.89
N GLN A 29 15.46 5.62 1.48
CA GLN A 29 15.15 5.67 2.90
C GLN A 29 13.96 4.78 3.25
N ILE A 30 14.11 3.98 4.31
CA ILE A 30 13.01 3.21 4.90
C ILE A 30 12.54 4.00 6.12
N PHE A 31 11.28 4.40 6.11
CA PHE A 31 10.66 5.12 7.22
C PHE A 31 10.26 4.18 8.35
N GLU A 32 9.84 4.75 9.47
CA GLU A 32 9.39 3.98 10.63
C GLU A 32 8.23 3.04 10.30
N LYS A 33 8.14 1.96 11.07
CA LYS A 33 7.03 1.03 10.99
C LYS A 33 5.75 1.69 11.51
N ILE A 34 4.66 1.56 10.75
CA ILE A 34 3.37 2.16 11.05
C ILE A 34 2.25 1.15 10.90
N GLU A 35 1.07 1.49 11.39
CA GLU A 35 -0.19 0.86 11.01
C GLU A 35 -0.91 1.76 9.99
N VAL A 36 -1.60 1.16 9.04
CA VAL A 36 -2.29 1.88 7.96
C VAL A 36 -3.82 1.71 8.01
N ASN A 37 -4.30 0.80 8.85
CA ASN A 37 -5.72 0.55 9.09
C ASN A 37 -5.99 0.43 10.59
N GLY A 38 -7.21 0.75 10.98
CA GLY A 38 -7.70 0.56 12.32
C GLY A 38 -7.45 1.75 13.25
N GLU A 39 -7.60 1.49 14.55
CA GLU A 39 -7.59 2.53 15.59
C GLU A 39 -6.27 3.31 15.64
N ASN A 40 -5.15 2.63 15.40
CA ASN A 40 -3.81 3.20 15.49
C ASN A 40 -3.22 3.57 14.12
N GLU A 41 -4.06 3.73 13.11
CA GLU A 41 -3.58 4.08 11.77
C GLU A 41 -2.86 5.42 11.74
N GLU A 42 -1.79 5.48 10.95
CA GLU A 42 -1.05 6.72 10.73
C GLU A 42 -1.97 7.77 10.10
N PRO A 43 -2.04 9.01 10.64
CA PRO A 43 -2.91 10.07 10.10
C PRO A 43 -2.77 10.32 8.61
N LEU A 44 -1.56 10.19 8.07
CA LEU A 44 -1.33 10.30 6.63
C LEU A 44 -2.18 9.28 5.86
N TYR A 45 -2.24 8.03 6.32
CA TYR A 45 -3.01 6.98 5.65
C TYR A 45 -4.52 7.17 5.81
N ALA A 46 -4.98 7.67 6.94
CA ALA A 46 -6.38 8.06 7.10
C ALA A 46 -6.78 9.09 6.03
N TYR A 47 -5.94 10.09 5.81
CA TYR A 47 -6.12 11.10 4.78
C TYR A 47 -6.08 10.52 3.35
N LEU A 48 -5.08 9.71 3.04
CA LEU A 48 -4.92 9.09 1.72
C LEU A 48 -6.13 8.22 1.35
N LYS A 49 -6.61 7.40 2.28
CA LYS A 49 -7.78 6.53 2.07
C LYS A 49 -9.06 7.34 1.85
N LYS A 50 -9.21 8.46 2.55
CA LYS A 50 -10.34 9.36 2.39
C LYS A 50 -10.35 10.04 1.02
N GLU A 51 -9.19 10.50 0.55
CA GLU A 51 -9.05 11.18 -0.74
C GLU A 51 -9.20 10.21 -1.92
N GLN A 52 -8.70 8.99 -1.77
CA GLN A 52 -8.78 7.93 -2.79
C GLN A 52 -9.34 6.65 -2.17
N PRO A 53 -10.67 6.52 -2.10
CA PRO A 53 -11.34 5.33 -1.58
C PRO A 53 -11.03 4.07 -2.38
N PHE A 54 -11.20 2.93 -1.72
CA PHE A 54 -11.08 1.62 -2.38
C PHE A 54 -12.18 1.45 -3.43
N LYS A 55 -11.82 0.99 -4.62
CA LYS A 55 -12.78 0.69 -5.70
C LYS A 55 -12.87 -0.80 -5.98
N ASP A 56 -11.77 -1.40 -6.42
CA ASP A 56 -11.68 -2.83 -6.69
C ASP A 56 -10.22 -3.26 -6.86
N ILE A 57 -9.97 -4.56 -6.75
CA ILE A 57 -8.68 -5.17 -7.05
C ILE A 57 -8.68 -5.52 -8.55
N THR A 58 -7.75 -4.94 -9.30
CA THR A 58 -7.62 -5.13 -10.75
C THR A 58 -6.18 -5.45 -11.14
N GLY A 59 -5.98 -5.93 -12.36
CA GLY A 59 -4.66 -6.27 -12.89
C GLY A 59 -4.29 -7.74 -12.77
N ASP A 60 -3.06 -8.08 -13.12
CA ASP A 60 -2.54 -9.44 -13.06
C ASP A 60 -2.45 -9.93 -11.61
N GLY A 61 -2.99 -11.13 -11.35
CA GLY A 61 -3.05 -11.67 -10.00
C GLY A 61 -4.23 -11.16 -9.15
N ALA A 62 -5.06 -10.26 -9.68
CA ALA A 62 -6.22 -9.73 -8.97
C ALA A 62 -7.16 -10.82 -8.47
N ARG A 63 -7.44 -11.83 -9.30
CA ARG A 63 -8.31 -12.96 -8.95
C ARG A 63 -7.79 -13.72 -7.73
N LYS A 64 -6.48 -14.00 -7.70
CA LYS A 64 -5.84 -14.70 -6.58
C LYS A 64 -5.88 -13.85 -5.31
N LEU A 65 -5.56 -12.57 -5.41
CA LEU A 65 -5.62 -11.66 -4.26
C LEU A 65 -7.04 -11.52 -3.72
N LYS A 66 -8.04 -11.37 -4.58
CA LYS A 66 -9.46 -11.34 -4.18
C LYS A 66 -9.87 -12.58 -3.39
N MET A 67 -9.39 -13.75 -3.80
CA MET A 67 -9.67 -15.00 -3.07
C MET A 67 -9.06 -14.98 -1.67
N VAL A 68 -7.81 -14.55 -1.56
CA VAL A 68 -7.12 -14.42 -0.26
C VAL A 68 -7.86 -13.43 0.64
N LEU A 69 -8.19 -12.27 0.12
CA LEU A 69 -8.89 -11.23 0.90
C LEU A 69 -10.27 -11.71 1.36
N LYS A 70 -11.00 -12.40 0.51
CA LYS A 70 -12.33 -12.92 0.83
C LYS A 70 -12.28 -13.98 1.94
N VAL A 71 -11.21 -14.77 2.01
CA VAL A 71 -10.98 -15.74 3.08
C VAL A 71 -10.66 -15.02 4.39
N MET A 72 -9.85 -13.95 4.34
CA MET A 72 -9.46 -13.19 5.52
C MET A 72 -10.61 -12.33 6.07
N ASP A 73 -11.38 -11.71 5.18
CA ASP A 73 -12.52 -10.86 5.51
C ASP A 73 -13.48 -10.82 4.32
N ARG A 74 -14.61 -11.50 4.44
CA ARG A 74 -15.63 -11.53 3.37
C ARG A 74 -16.23 -10.13 3.09
N HIS A 75 -16.07 -9.19 4.00
CA HIS A 75 -16.55 -7.81 3.89
C HIS A 75 -15.45 -6.82 3.46
N TYR A 76 -14.33 -7.30 2.94
CA TYR A 76 -13.19 -6.46 2.58
C TYR A 76 -13.56 -5.31 1.59
N LYS A 77 -14.64 -5.46 0.83
CA LYS A 77 -15.11 -4.44 -0.12
C LYS A 77 -15.89 -3.29 0.53
N ASP A 78 -16.29 -3.45 1.79
CA ASP A 78 -17.25 -2.56 2.44
C ASP A 78 -16.62 -1.32 3.06
N ASN A 79 -15.31 -1.17 2.96
CA ASN A 79 -14.58 -0.03 3.49
C ASN A 79 -13.39 0.36 2.61
N ASP A 80 -12.73 1.47 2.95
CA ASP A 80 -11.62 2.04 2.20
C ASP A 80 -10.24 1.62 2.70
N ASP A 81 -10.17 0.67 3.62
CA ASP A 81 -8.92 0.16 4.18
C ASP A 81 -7.93 -0.25 3.09
N ILE A 82 -6.65 -0.15 3.40
CA ILE A 82 -5.59 -0.75 2.61
C ILE A 82 -5.78 -2.27 2.68
N LYS A 83 -5.80 -2.94 1.53
CA LYS A 83 -6.16 -4.36 1.45
C LYS A 83 -4.96 -5.29 1.52
N TRP A 84 -3.81 -4.84 1.02
CA TRP A 84 -2.60 -5.66 1.02
C TRP A 84 -1.33 -4.80 0.92
N ASN A 85 -0.17 -5.45 1.09
CA ASN A 85 1.14 -4.82 0.91
C ASN A 85 1.27 -4.21 -0.50
N PHE A 86 2.07 -3.16 -0.63
CA PHE A 86 2.38 -2.46 -1.88
C PHE A 86 1.22 -1.70 -2.52
N THR A 87 0.15 -1.43 -1.79
CA THR A 87 -0.81 -0.40 -2.19
C THR A 87 -0.09 0.95 -2.30
N LYS A 88 -0.35 1.70 -3.34
CA LYS A 88 0.35 2.95 -3.65
C LYS A 88 -0.64 4.10 -3.80
N PHE A 89 -0.20 5.28 -3.38
CA PHE A 89 -0.93 6.52 -3.61
C PHE A 89 -0.03 7.48 -4.37
N LEU A 90 -0.56 8.08 -5.42
CA LEU A 90 0.13 9.09 -6.21
C LEU A 90 -0.33 10.47 -5.78
N VAL A 91 0.63 11.32 -5.41
CA VAL A 91 0.40 12.70 -5.00
C VAL A 91 1.07 13.61 -6.00
N ASP A 92 0.37 14.63 -6.47
CA ASP A 92 0.92 15.59 -7.42
C ASP A 92 1.82 16.64 -6.74
N ARG A 93 2.38 17.54 -7.53
CA ARG A 93 3.30 18.58 -7.03
C ARG A 93 2.62 19.60 -6.12
N GLU A 94 1.31 19.73 -6.20
CA GLU A 94 0.50 20.63 -5.37
C GLU A 94 -0.01 19.95 -4.09
N GLY A 95 0.29 18.67 -3.90
CA GLY A 95 -0.11 17.91 -2.72
C GLY A 95 -1.47 17.23 -2.83
N ASN A 96 -2.07 17.19 -4.01
CA ASN A 96 -3.34 16.50 -4.22
C ASN A 96 -3.11 15.00 -4.40
N VAL A 97 -3.90 14.18 -3.73
CA VAL A 97 -3.87 12.72 -3.90
C VAL A 97 -4.69 12.37 -5.13
N VAL A 98 -4.01 12.08 -6.23
CA VAL A 98 -4.64 11.96 -7.55
C VAL A 98 -5.04 10.55 -7.93
N GLN A 99 -4.41 9.53 -7.33
CA GLN A 99 -4.73 8.14 -7.65
C GLN A 99 -4.26 7.18 -6.56
N ARG A 100 -5.04 6.11 -6.37
CA ARG A 100 -4.69 4.93 -5.59
C ARG A 100 -4.50 3.76 -6.54
N PHE A 101 -3.42 3.00 -6.34
CA PHE A 101 -3.13 1.79 -7.09
C PHE A 101 -3.13 0.60 -6.14
N GLU A 102 -3.89 -0.42 -6.46
CA GLU A 102 -3.87 -1.68 -5.73
C GLU A 102 -2.62 -2.49 -6.11
N PRO A 103 -2.17 -3.44 -5.25
CA PRO A 103 -0.89 -4.13 -5.46
C PRO A 103 -0.77 -4.87 -6.79
N THR A 104 -1.88 -5.33 -7.34
CA THR A 104 -1.94 -6.12 -8.57
C THR A 104 -1.97 -5.28 -9.84
N GLU A 105 -2.09 -3.95 -9.71
CA GLU A 105 -2.05 -3.06 -10.88
C GLU A 105 -0.62 -2.97 -11.42
N SER A 106 -0.51 -2.85 -12.74
CA SER A 106 0.77 -2.85 -13.45
C SER A 106 1.67 -1.69 -13.00
N LEU A 107 2.95 -1.98 -12.74
CA LEU A 107 3.95 -0.93 -12.47
C LEU A 107 4.17 -0.02 -13.69
N GLU A 108 3.94 -0.52 -14.91
CA GLU A 108 4.01 0.30 -16.11
C GLU A 108 2.89 1.35 -16.15
N ASP A 109 1.69 1.01 -15.67
CA ASP A 109 0.58 1.95 -15.55
C ASP A 109 0.89 3.02 -14.49
N VAL A 110 1.43 2.62 -13.35
CA VAL A 110 1.90 3.56 -12.31
C VAL A 110 2.93 4.52 -12.89
N LYS A 111 3.92 3.99 -13.59
CA LYS A 111 4.99 4.76 -14.22
C LYS A 111 4.47 5.73 -15.29
N ALA A 112 3.52 5.27 -16.11
CA ALA A 112 2.88 6.12 -17.11
C ALA A 112 2.15 7.30 -16.45
N ARG A 113 1.40 7.02 -15.39
CA ARG A 113 0.66 8.05 -14.66
C ARG A 113 1.59 9.05 -13.99
N VAL A 114 2.70 8.59 -13.41
CA VAL A 114 3.73 9.49 -12.83
C VAL A 114 4.27 10.44 -13.92
N LYS A 115 4.57 9.92 -15.10
CA LYS A 115 5.10 10.74 -16.21
C LYS A 115 4.12 11.84 -16.65
N GLU A 116 2.82 11.58 -16.63
CA GLU A 116 1.80 12.57 -16.96
C GLU A 116 1.80 13.77 -16.00
N LEU A 117 2.22 13.55 -14.75
CA LEU A 117 2.24 14.58 -13.70
C LEU A 117 3.59 15.28 -13.56
N LEU A 118 4.60 14.84 -14.25
CA LEU A 118 5.91 15.49 -14.28
C LEU A 118 5.90 16.66 -15.27
#